data_1e65b1143dfd1cbf8f18bfd17e981824
#
_entry.id   1e65b1143dfd1cbf8f18bfd17e981824
#
_cell.length_a   1.000
_cell.length_b   1.000
_cell.length_c   1.000
_cell.angle_alpha   90.00
_cell.angle_beta   90.00
_cell.angle_gamma   90.00
#
_symmetry.space_group_name_H-M   'P 1'
#
loop_
_entity.id
_entity.type
_entity.pdbx_description
1 polymer ?
#
loop_
_entity_poly.entity_id
_entity_poly.type
_entity_poly.pdbx_seq_one_letter_code
_entity_poly.pdbx_strand_id
1 'polypeptide(L)'
;LVNGRRVGRCDKPQNTFVFAFPGVDVTQSGWVEAVGYGYDGTPAASDRLETADSPAALRLTLHTAPGGLAADGADIAYVDIAVQDSAGRVCPLCDARIDFTLDGPAQFLGGYNSGRFAGYGHDDSVIHQNPVYAECGTNRVFLRAGTAPGTIRLTAVMGSLRNVITLQSKPADLAPLTAAPLPCRLPDYAACAPQRRDAFVPIPQA
;
A
#
# COMPACT_ATOMS: atom_id res chain seq x y z
N LEU A 1 30.66 -1.16 4.36
CA LEU A 1 31.04 -2.56 4.11
C LEU A 1 30.12 -3.13 3.04
N VAL A 2 30.64 -3.98 2.16
CA VAL A 2 29.86 -4.84 1.25
C VAL A 2 30.32 -6.27 1.50
N ASN A 3 29.42 -7.14 1.90
CA ASN A 3 29.69 -8.54 2.24
C ASN A 3 30.91 -8.71 3.17
N GLY A 4 31.01 -7.85 4.21
CA GLY A 4 32.10 -7.84 5.19
C GLY A 4 33.37 -7.10 4.73
N ARG A 5 33.50 -6.78 3.46
CA ARG A 5 34.66 -6.05 2.94
C ARG A 5 34.44 -4.56 3.06
N ARG A 6 35.42 -3.85 3.63
CA ARG A 6 35.41 -2.38 3.65
C ARG A 6 35.64 -1.83 2.25
N VAL A 7 34.69 -1.04 1.75
CA VAL A 7 34.71 -0.45 0.40
C VAL A 7 34.91 1.06 0.40
N GLY A 8 34.75 1.72 1.53
CA GLY A 8 34.95 3.16 1.61
C GLY A 8 34.98 3.68 3.04
N ARG A 9 35.45 4.91 3.19
CA ARG A 9 35.35 5.75 4.39
C ARG A 9 35.06 7.18 3.93
N CYS A 10 34.16 7.83 4.63
CA CYS A 10 33.84 9.23 4.43
C CYS A 10 33.87 9.93 5.79
N ASP A 11 34.77 10.90 5.95
CA ASP A 11 34.92 11.65 7.19
C ASP A 11 34.13 12.97 7.20
N LYS A 12 33.57 13.36 6.03
CA LYS A 12 32.77 14.58 5.89
C LYS A 12 31.52 14.31 5.07
N PRO A 13 30.34 14.72 5.55
CA PRO A 13 29.12 14.64 4.73
C PRO A 13 29.22 15.60 3.55
N GLN A 14 28.66 15.21 2.40
CA GLN A 14 28.51 16.08 1.23
C GLN A 14 27.51 17.23 1.50
N ASN A 15 26.46 16.92 2.23
CA ASN A 15 25.53 17.86 2.83
C ASN A 15 25.49 17.53 4.33
N THR A 16 24.86 18.33 5.13
CA THR A 16 24.88 18.27 6.61
C THR A 16 24.70 16.84 7.18
N PHE A 17 23.99 15.96 6.46
CA PHE A 17 23.63 14.61 6.93
C PHE A 17 23.83 13.49 5.90
N VAL A 18 24.37 13.78 4.71
CA VAL A 18 24.49 12.79 3.62
C VAL A 18 25.93 12.38 3.42
N PHE A 19 26.23 11.09 3.60
CA PHE A 19 27.51 10.49 3.30
C PHE A 19 27.38 9.66 2.03
N ALA A 20 28.07 10.05 0.95
CA ALA A 20 28.04 9.33 -0.32
C ALA A 20 29.31 8.51 -0.53
N PHE A 21 29.14 7.32 -1.05
CA PHE A 21 30.21 6.39 -1.40
C PHE A 21 30.12 6.03 -2.87
N PRO A 22 30.60 6.88 -3.78
CA PRO A 22 30.55 6.64 -5.22
C PRO A 22 31.44 5.46 -5.61
N GLY A 23 31.06 4.72 -6.66
CA GLY A 23 31.85 3.62 -7.21
C GLY A 23 31.80 2.32 -6.39
N VAL A 24 30.90 2.22 -5.40
CA VAL A 24 30.69 0.96 -4.68
C VAL A 24 29.86 0.03 -5.54
N ASP A 25 30.38 -1.15 -5.84
CA ASP A 25 29.64 -2.20 -6.52
C ASP A 25 28.69 -2.90 -5.53
N VAL A 26 27.39 -2.79 -5.80
CA VAL A 26 26.29 -3.42 -5.04
C VAL A 26 25.48 -4.40 -5.89
N THR A 27 26.01 -4.82 -7.04
CA THR A 27 25.33 -5.74 -7.96
C THR A 27 25.36 -7.19 -7.48
N GLN A 28 26.26 -7.52 -6.57
CA GLN A 28 26.38 -8.85 -5.97
C GLN A 28 25.31 -9.02 -4.86
N SER A 29 24.69 -10.17 -4.82
CA SER A 29 23.82 -10.53 -3.71
C SER A 29 24.60 -10.59 -2.38
N GLY A 30 23.91 -10.32 -1.28
CA GLY A 30 24.50 -10.30 0.05
C GLY A 30 24.02 -9.11 0.86
N TRP A 31 24.95 -8.33 1.43
CA TRP A 31 24.55 -7.23 2.30
C TRP A 31 25.49 -6.02 2.20
N VAL A 32 24.91 -4.87 2.47
CA VAL A 32 25.62 -3.58 2.60
C VAL A 32 25.41 -3.06 4.01
N GLU A 33 26.47 -2.62 4.66
CA GLU A 33 26.43 -2.07 6.00
C GLU A 33 27.14 -0.72 6.06
N ALA A 34 26.48 0.27 6.64
CA ALA A 34 27.07 1.53 7.03
C ALA A 34 27.35 1.50 8.53
N VAL A 35 28.57 1.88 8.94
CA VAL A 35 28.96 1.99 10.34
C VAL A 35 29.37 3.43 10.60
N GLY A 36 28.68 4.11 11.50
CA GLY A 36 29.03 5.42 12.01
C GLY A 36 29.95 5.31 13.21
N TYR A 37 30.95 6.18 13.29
CA TYR A 37 31.91 6.23 14.37
C TYR A 37 31.81 7.57 15.11
N GLY A 38 31.96 7.53 16.42
CA GLY A 38 32.13 8.73 17.24
C GLY A 38 33.48 9.41 17.00
N TYR A 39 33.67 10.59 17.59
CA TYR A 39 34.92 11.32 17.50
C TYR A 39 36.10 10.59 18.17
N ASP A 40 35.81 9.70 19.09
CA ASP A 40 36.77 8.81 19.75
C ASP A 40 37.15 7.58 18.91
N GLY A 41 36.55 7.42 17.73
CA GLY A 41 36.78 6.29 16.84
C GLY A 41 36.02 5.02 17.22
N THR A 42 35.13 5.06 18.20
CA THR A 42 34.28 3.92 18.57
C THR A 42 33.06 3.83 17.66
N PRO A 43 32.58 2.61 17.30
CA PRO A 43 31.32 2.45 16.60
C PRO A 43 30.16 3.04 17.41
N ALA A 44 29.38 3.95 16.82
CA ALA A 44 28.27 4.64 17.48
C ALA A 44 26.91 4.18 16.95
N ALA A 45 26.84 3.81 15.66
CA ALA A 45 25.62 3.32 15.02
C ALA A 45 25.98 2.44 13.82
N SER A 46 25.10 1.53 13.46
CA SER A 46 25.18 0.80 12.19
C SER A 46 23.79 0.55 11.62
N ASP A 47 23.72 0.48 10.30
CA ASP A 47 22.56 0.07 9.57
C ASP A 47 22.96 -0.87 8.46
N ARG A 48 22.14 -1.90 8.20
CA ARG A 48 22.44 -2.98 7.28
C ARG A 48 21.24 -3.32 6.40
N LEU A 49 21.47 -3.36 5.11
CA LEU A 49 20.51 -3.83 4.11
C LEU A 49 21.01 -5.13 3.49
N GLU A 50 20.09 -6.07 3.32
CA GLU A 50 20.38 -7.38 2.72
C GLU A 50 19.55 -7.58 1.46
N THR A 51 20.12 -8.26 0.48
CA THR A 51 19.39 -8.69 -0.71
C THR A 51 18.33 -9.71 -0.31
N ALA A 52 17.11 -9.51 -0.80
CA ALA A 52 16.07 -10.50 -0.62
C ALA A 52 16.26 -11.70 -1.54
N ASP A 53 15.89 -12.88 -1.07
CA ASP A 53 15.82 -14.10 -1.84
C ASP A 53 14.49 -14.20 -2.61
N SER A 54 14.22 -15.37 -3.19
CA SER A 54 12.95 -15.63 -3.89
C SER A 54 11.76 -15.52 -2.94
N PRO A 55 10.60 -15.08 -3.45
CA PRO A 55 9.36 -15.02 -2.67
C PRO A 55 9.00 -16.35 -2.02
N ALA A 56 8.76 -16.33 -0.71
CA ALA A 56 8.43 -17.50 0.10
C ALA A 56 7.15 -17.32 0.93
N ALA A 57 6.70 -16.09 1.14
CA ALA A 57 5.51 -15.78 1.93
C ALA A 57 4.79 -14.52 1.44
N LEU A 58 3.47 -14.48 1.68
CA LEU A 58 2.67 -13.25 1.67
C LEU A 58 2.45 -12.82 3.11
N ARG A 59 2.84 -11.61 3.48
CA ARG A 59 2.48 -10.98 4.75
C ARG A 59 1.31 -10.05 4.54
N LEU A 60 0.27 -10.19 5.36
CA LEU A 60 -0.88 -9.29 5.42
C LEU A 60 -0.87 -8.57 6.76
N THR A 61 -0.97 -7.25 6.76
CA THR A 61 -1.04 -6.42 7.97
C THR A 61 -2.31 -5.61 7.94
N LEU A 62 -3.22 -5.87 8.86
CA LEU A 62 -4.50 -5.19 8.97
C LEU A 62 -4.35 -3.86 9.71
N HIS A 63 -5.03 -2.85 9.21
CA HIS A 63 -5.16 -1.55 9.83
C HIS A 63 -6.64 -1.14 9.89
N THR A 64 -7.07 -0.69 11.05
CA THR A 64 -8.40 -0.14 11.33
C THR A 64 -8.26 1.11 12.17
N ALA A 65 -9.34 1.86 12.34
CA ALA A 65 -9.42 2.89 13.37
C ALA A 65 -9.13 2.29 14.77
N PRO A 66 -8.68 3.07 15.75
CA PRO A 66 -8.40 2.57 17.11
C PRO A 66 -9.59 1.86 17.76
N GLY A 67 -10.81 2.26 17.42
CA GLY A 67 -12.05 1.62 17.86
C GLY A 67 -12.36 0.28 17.20
N GLY A 68 -11.61 -0.12 16.18
CA GLY A 68 -11.91 -1.24 15.29
C GLY A 68 -12.76 -0.80 14.10
N LEU A 69 -13.26 -1.75 13.31
CA LEU A 69 -14.10 -1.51 12.14
C LEU A 69 -15.58 -1.44 12.55
N ALA A 70 -16.24 -0.33 12.28
CA ALA A 70 -17.66 -0.14 12.55
C ALA A 70 -18.53 -0.64 11.39
N ALA A 71 -19.61 -1.36 11.68
CA ALA A 71 -20.55 -1.83 10.66
C ALA A 71 -21.58 -0.73 10.32
N ASP A 72 -21.11 0.40 9.81
CA ASP A 72 -21.91 1.57 9.46
C ASP A 72 -22.11 1.75 7.93
N GLY A 73 -21.55 0.85 7.12
CA GLY A 73 -21.60 0.90 5.66
C GLY A 73 -20.62 1.88 5.03
N ALA A 74 -19.81 2.59 5.81
CA ALA A 74 -18.90 3.63 5.36
C ALA A 74 -17.46 3.43 5.88
N ASP A 75 -17.29 2.85 7.06
CA ASP A 75 -15.99 2.69 7.71
C ASP A 75 -15.04 1.78 6.90
N ILE A 76 -13.77 2.13 6.92
CA ILE A 76 -12.74 1.52 6.07
C ILE A 76 -11.68 0.83 6.91
N ALA A 77 -11.39 -0.42 6.55
CA ALA A 77 -10.15 -1.10 6.90
C ALA A 77 -9.24 -1.15 5.68
N TYR A 78 -7.92 -1.14 5.90
CA TYR A 78 -6.98 -1.45 4.84
C TYR A 78 -5.99 -2.52 5.27
N VAL A 79 -5.47 -3.24 4.29
CA VAL A 79 -4.53 -4.33 4.49
C VAL A 79 -3.29 -4.05 3.66
N ASP A 80 -2.15 -3.88 4.34
CA ASP A 80 -0.85 -3.85 3.69
C ASP A 80 -0.42 -5.27 3.33
N ILE A 81 0.12 -5.40 2.14
CA ILE A 81 0.62 -6.64 1.60
C ILE A 81 2.12 -6.50 1.38
N ALA A 82 2.88 -7.48 1.84
CA ALA A 82 4.29 -7.59 1.53
C ALA A 82 4.61 -9.02 1.06
N VAL A 83 5.26 -9.11 -0.08
CA VAL A 83 5.86 -10.35 -0.57
C VAL A 83 7.21 -10.49 0.08
N GLN A 84 7.41 -11.55 0.84
CA GLN A 84 8.61 -11.75 1.65
C GLN A 84 9.33 -13.04 1.24
N ASP A 85 10.65 -13.02 1.42
CA ASP A 85 11.47 -14.22 1.35
C ASP A 85 11.37 -15.06 2.64
N SER A 86 12.12 -16.16 2.70
CA SER A 86 12.14 -17.06 3.87
C SER A 86 12.71 -16.43 5.14
N ALA A 87 13.47 -15.33 5.02
CA ALA A 87 14.00 -14.55 6.12
C ALA A 87 13.09 -13.38 6.54
N GLY A 88 11.94 -13.20 5.87
CA GLY A 88 10.99 -12.13 6.13
C GLY A 88 11.34 -10.79 5.49
N ARG A 89 12.34 -10.74 4.62
CA ARG A 89 12.71 -9.53 3.87
C ARG A 89 11.76 -9.33 2.70
N VAL A 90 11.35 -8.10 2.46
CA VAL A 90 10.52 -7.76 1.30
C VAL A 90 11.30 -8.03 0.01
N CYS A 91 10.65 -8.64 -0.97
CA CYS A 91 11.22 -8.94 -2.29
C CYS A 91 10.97 -7.76 -3.25
N PRO A 92 11.86 -6.78 -3.38
CA PRO A 92 11.59 -5.52 -4.07
C PRO A 92 11.49 -5.65 -5.60
N LEU A 93 11.88 -6.79 -6.15
CA LEU A 93 11.76 -7.08 -7.58
C LEU A 93 10.50 -7.89 -7.92
N CYS A 94 9.63 -8.15 -6.93
CA CYS A 94 8.42 -8.91 -7.15
C CYS A 94 7.29 -7.99 -7.60
N ASP A 95 6.82 -8.21 -8.83
CA ASP A 95 5.68 -7.53 -9.47
C ASP A 95 4.53 -8.52 -9.72
N ALA A 96 4.41 -9.56 -8.92
CA ALA A 96 3.50 -10.66 -9.16
C ALA A 96 2.02 -10.27 -8.91
N ARG A 97 1.15 -10.95 -9.63
CA ARG A 97 -0.30 -10.87 -9.46
C ARG A 97 -0.72 -11.52 -8.14
N ILE A 98 -1.60 -10.84 -7.42
CA ILE A 98 -2.20 -11.30 -6.17
C ILE A 98 -3.73 -11.29 -6.34
N ASP A 99 -4.35 -12.44 -6.20
CA ASP A 99 -5.80 -12.60 -6.24
C ASP A 99 -6.37 -12.60 -4.82
N PHE A 100 -7.53 -11.98 -4.65
CA PHE A 100 -8.20 -11.87 -3.35
C PHE A 100 -9.57 -12.53 -3.37
N THR A 101 -9.93 -13.13 -2.25
CA THR A 101 -11.30 -13.56 -1.95
C THR A 101 -11.72 -12.95 -0.64
N LEU A 102 -12.88 -12.32 -0.63
CA LEU A 102 -13.47 -11.70 0.55
C LEU A 102 -14.76 -12.45 0.92
N ASP A 103 -14.82 -12.89 2.18
CA ASP A 103 -16.01 -13.48 2.78
C ASP A 103 -16.45 -12.59 3.96
N GLY A 104 -17.77 -12.46 4.14
CA GLY A 104 -18.35 -11.70 5.24
C GLY A 104 -18.93 -10.34 4.85
N PRO A 105 -19.43 -9.57 5.82
CA PRO A 105 -20.19 -8.35 5.58
C PRO A 105 -19.28 -7.13 5.27
N ALA A 106 -18.57 -7.19 4.15
CA ALA A 106 -17.73 -6.10 3.66
C ALA A 106 -17.67 -6.10 2.14
N GLN A 107 -17.22 -4.99 1.58
CA GLN A 107 -16.96 -4.82 0.16
C GLN A 107 -15.46 -4.65 -0.09
N PHE A 108 -14.91 -5.37 -1.06
CA PHE A 108 -13.56 -5.18 -1.55
C PHE A 108 -13.52 -3.95 -2.47
N LEU A 109 -12.71 -2.97 -2.12
CA LEU A 109 -12.61 -1.73 -2.89
C LEU A 109 -11.43 -1.72 -3.87
N GLY A 110 -10.62 -2.79 -3.88
CA GLY A 110 -9.41 -2.84 -4.69
C GLY A 110 -8.19 -2.27 -3.99
N GLY A 111 -7.16 -2.05 -4.77
CA GLY A 111 -5.88 -1.50 -4.31
C GLY A 111 -5.32 -0.52 -5.31
N TYR A 112 -4.02 -0.28 -5.26
CA TYR A 112 -3.32 0.53 -6.21
C TYR A 112 -2.60 -0.34 -7.24
N ASN A 113 -2.67 0.05 -8.52
CA ASN A 113 -1.80 -0.47 -9.57
C ASN A 113 -1.28 0.73 -10.38
N SER A 114 -0.01 0.77 -10.69
CA SER A 114 0.65 1.91 -11.36
C SER A 114 0.32 2.06 -12.85
N GLY A 115 -0.71 1.39 -13.37
CA GLY A 115 -1.03 1.37 -14.80
C GLY A 115 -0.08 0.49 -15.65
N ARG A 116 1.10 0.14 -15.15
CA ARG A 116 2.03 -0.79 -15.81
C ARG A 116 1.41 -2.16 -16.08
N PHE A 117 0.50 -2.58 -15.23
CA PHE A 117 -0.15 -3.89 -15.25
C PHE A 117 -1.61 -3.85 -15.72
N ALA A 118 -2.22 -2.66 -15.79
CA ALA A 118 -3.63 -2.49 -16.15
C ALA A 118 -3.89 -2.50 -17.66
N GLY A 119 -2.85 -2.64 -18.49
CA GLY A 119 -2.95 -2.45 -19.95
C GLY A 119 -3.06 -0.97 -20.31
N TYR A 120 -2.57 -0.60 -21.47
CA TYR A 120 -2.47 0.78 -21.94
C TYR A 120 -3.84 1.41 -22.28
N GLY A 121 -4.71 1.53 -21.31
CA GLY A 121 -5.98 2.25 -21.46
C GLY A 121 -6.13 3.23 -20.30
N HIS A 122 -6.69 4.40 -20.54
CA HIS A 122 -6.96 5.43 -19.54
C HIS A 122 -7.95 5.00 -18.44
N ASP A 123 -8.29 3.73 -18.37
CA ASP A 123 -9.16 3.15 -17.37
C ASP A 123 -8.33 2.41 -16.30
N ASP A 124 -7.33 3.13 -15.76
CA ASP A 124 -6.49 2.69 -14.64
C ASP A 124 -7.28 2.68 -13.32
N SER A 125 -8.59 2.63 -13.42
CA SER A 125 -9.49 2.50 -12.27
C SER A 125 -9.26 1.16 -11.61
N VAL A 126 -8.43 1.16 -10.60
CA VAL A 126 -8.18 0.02 -9.70
C VAL A 126 -9.26 -0.11 -8.62
N ILE A 127 -10.27 0.78 -8.67
CA ILE A 127 -11.42 0.75 -7.78
C ILE A 127 -12.22 -0.53 -8.06
N HIS A 128 -12.41 -1.32 -7.02
CA HIS A 128 -13.09 -2.63 -7.08
C HIS A 128 -12.42 -3.69 -7.95
N GLN A 129 -11.22 -3.42 -8.46
CA GLN A 129 -10.52 -4.42 -9.27
C GLN A 129 -9.86 -5.49 -8.40
N ASN A 130 -9.93 -6.70 -8.91
CA ASN A 130 -9.23 -7.88 -8.44
C ASN A 130 -8.83 -8.65 -9.72
N PRO A 131 -7.55 -8.88 -9.94
CA PRO A 131 -6.42 -8.88 -9.00
C PRO A 131 -5.78 -7.53 -8.75
N VAL A 132 -4.90 -7.50 -7.74
CA VAL A 132 -3.95 -6.41 -7.48
C VAL A 132 -2.54 -6.95 -7.68
N TYR A 133 -1.62 -6.14 -8.18
CA TYR A 133 -0.24 -6.55 -8.40
C TYR A 133 0.67 -6.05 -7.27
N ALA A 134 1.60 -6.86 -6.86
CA ALA A 134 2.69 -6.37 -6.01
C ALA A 134 3.56 -5.41 -6.84
N GLU A 135 3.82 -4.23 -6.33
CA GLU A 135 4.75 -3.27 -6.92
C GLU A 135 5.93 -3.09 -5.97
N CYS A 136 7.11 -3.44 -6.44
CA CYS A 136 8.29 -3.52 -5.59
C CYS A 136 8.07 -4.41 -4.34
N GLY A 137 7.35 -5.51 -4.51
CA GLY A 137 7.06 -6.48 -3.45
C GLY A 137 5.98 -6.06 -2.45
N THR A 138 5.30 -4.93 -2.67
CA THR A 138 4.30 -4.42 -1.74
C THR A 138 3.04 -3.94 -2.45
N ASN A 139 1.93 -3.89 -1.75
CA ASN A 139 0.73 -3.17 -2.15
C ASN A 139 -0.20 -2.95 -0.94
N ARG A 140 -1.32 -2.28 -1.17
CA ARG A 140 -2.38 -2.04 -0.18
C ARG A 140 -3.74 -2.24 -0.81
N VAL A 141 -4.64 -2.90 -0.09
CA VAL A 141 -6.04 -3.05 -0.48
C VAL A 141 -6.97 -2.50 0.58
N PHE A 142 -8.14 -2.07 0.16
CA PHE A 142 -9.13 -1.42 1.00
C PHE A 142 -10.41 -2.25 1.08
N LEU A 143 -10.99 -2.30 2.27
CA LEU A 143 -12.24 -2.97 2.58
C LEU A 143 -13.18 -1.95 3.19
N ARG A 144 -14.42 -1.87 2.68
CA ARG A 144 -15.50 -1.08 3.28
C ARG A 144 -16.41 -1.98 4.08
N ALA A 145 -16.70 -1.63 5.32
CA ALA A 145 -17.65 -2.36 6.15
C ALA A 145 -19.07 -2.33 5.54
N GLY A 146 -19.81 -3.40 5.71
CA GLY A 146 -21.26 -3.41 5.50
C GLY A 146 -21.99 -2.83 6.71
N THR A 147 -23.33 -2.86 6.67
CA THR A 147 -24.18 -2.40 7.77
C THR A 147 -24.49 -3.51 8.79
N ALA A 148 -24.19 -4.75 8.46
CA ALA A 148 -24.31 -5.88 9.36
C ALA A 148 -22.98 -6.16 10.04
N PRO A 149 -22.90 -6.21 11.38
CA PRO A 149 -21.68 -6.62 12.07
C PRO A 149 -21.39 -8.10 11.84
N GLY A 150 -20.10 -8.47 11.81
CA GLY A 150 -19.75 -9.88 11.64
C GLY A 150 -18.27 -10.10 11.36
N THR A 151 -17.95 -11.36 11.12
CA THR A 151 -16.61 -11.79 10.74
C THR A 151 -16.37 -11.52 9.26
N ILE A 152 -15.27 -10.85 8.96
CA ILE A 152 -14.78 -10.56 7.62
C ILE A 152 -13.46 -11.32 7.44
N ARG A 153 -13.36 -12.06 6.36
CA ARG A 153 -12.18 -12.86 6.04
C ARG A 153 -11.65 -12.49 4.67
N LEU A 154 -10.43 -11.99 4.62
CA LEU A 154 -9.73 -11.73 3.38
C LEU A 154 -8.66 -12.79 3.15
N THR A 155 -8.73 -13.45 2.01
CA THR A 155 -7.71 -14.39 1.54
C THR A 155 -6.95 -13.77 0.39
N ALA A 156 -5.62 -13.81 0.44
CA ALA A 156 -4.72 -13.40 -0.64
C ALA A 156 -3.97 -14.62 -1.17
N VAL A 157 -3.86 -14.73 -2.50
CA VAL A 157 -3.17 -15.83 -3.19
C VAL A 157 -2.23 -15.27 -4.25
N MET A 158 -0.98 -15.72 -4.25
CA MET A 158 0.04 -15.41 -5.24
C MET A 158 0.75 -16.70 -5.66
N GLY A 159 0.38 -17.28 -6.81
CA GLY A 159 0.87 -18.60 -7.21
C GLY A 159 0.53 -19.67 -6.17
N SER A 160 1.54 -20.29 -5.57
CA SER A 160 1.36 -21.26 -4.48
C SER A 160 1.30 -20.62 -3.08
N LEU A 161 1.64 -19.34 -2.95
CA LEU A 161 1.63 -18.65 -1.67
C LEU A 161 0.23 -18.19 -1.32
N ARG A 162 -0.18 -18.38 -0.08
CA ARG A 162 -1.50 -18.04 0.43
C ARG A 162 -1.40 -17.49 1.84
N ASN A 163 -2.13 -16.41 2.11
CA ASN A 163 -2.33 -15.94 3.48
C ASN A 163 -3.78 -15.49 3.68
N VAL A 164 -4.21 -15.50 4.93
CA VAL A 164 -5.59 -15.16 5.33
C VAL A 164 -5.53 -14.24 6.54
N ILE A 165 -6.31 -13.18 6.48
CA ILE A 165 -6.54 -12.29 7.60
C ILE A 165 -8.03 -12.29 7.96
N THR A 166 -8.33 -12.21 9.24
CA THR A 166 -9.70 -12.18 9.75
C THR A 166 -9.86 -10.98 10.66
N LEU A 167 -10.94 -10.25 10.49
CA LEU A 167 -11.32 -9.13 11.34
C LEU A 167 -12.80 -9.20 11.70
N GLN A 168 -13.18 -8.52 12.79
CA GLN A 168 -14.57 -8.39 13.23
C GLN A 168 -15.03 -6.96 13.02
N SER A 169 -16.15 -6.77 12.33
CA SER A 169 -16.85 -5.49 12.37
C SER A 169 -17.79 -5.45 13.57
N LYS A 170 -17.84 -4.30 14.22
CA LYS A 170 -18.64 -4.06 15.42
C LYS A 170 -19.96 -3.42 15.06
N PRO A 171 -21.04 -3.68 15.82
CA PRO A 171 -22.28 -2.94 15.66
C PRO A 171 -22.03 -1.44 15.71
N ALA A 172 -22.68 -0.70 14.82
CA ALA A 172 -22.71 0.75 14.81
C ALA A 172 -24.13 1.24 15.09
N ASP A 173 -24.27 2.35 15.82
CA ASP A 173 -25.55 3.04 15.94
C ASP A 173 -25.78 3.83 14.65
N LEU A 174 -26.68 3.33 13.81
CA LEU A 174 -27.04 3.94 12.54
C LEU A 174 -28.14 5.00 12.67
N ALA A 175 -28.77 5.13 13.84
CA ALA A 175 -29.86 6.08 14.05
C ALA A 175 -29.48 7.54 13.77
N PRO A 176 -28.25 8.00 14.14
CA PRO A 176 -27.78 9.34 13.76
C PRO A 176 -27.39 9.47 12.29
N LEU A 177 -27.12 8.32 11.61
CA LEU A 177 -26.68 8.26 10.21
C LEU A 177 -27.85 8.16 9.23
N THR A 178 -29.05 7.79 9.71
CA THR A 178 -30.27 8.00 8.95
C THR A 178 -30.56 9.49 8.94
N ALA A 179 -29.87 10.20 8.03
CA ALA A 179 -30.26 11.56 7.71
C ALA A 179 -31.76 11.55 7.50
N ALA A 180 -32.47 12.49 8.18
CA ALA A 180 -33.81 12.86 7.72
C ALA A 180 -33.70 12.97 6.18
N PRO A 181 -34.65 12.39 5.42
CA PRO A 181 -34.55 12.44 3.97
C PRO A 181 -34.21 13.87 3.63
N LEU A 182 -33.02 14.05 3.04
CA LEU A 182 -32.63 15.36 2.56
C LEU A 182 -33.85 15.92 1.89
N PRO A 183 -34.33 17.13 2.24
CA PRO A 183 -35.40 17.79 1.50
C PRO A 183 -34.80 18.09 0.14
N CYS A 184 -34.60 17.04 -0.60
CA CYS A 184 -33.84 17.07 -1.80
C CYS A 184 -34.79 16.94 -2.97
N ARG A 185 -35.13 18.06 -3.45
CA ARG A 185 -34.91 18.21 -4.88
C ARG A 185 -33.42 18.57 -5.03
N LEU A 186 -32.56 17.56 -5.12
CA LEU A 186 -31.32 17.77 -5.86
C LEU A 186 -31.74 18.43 -7.16
N PRO A 187 -31.18 19.62 -7.50
CA PRO A 187 -31.44 20.21 -8.78
C PRO A 187 -31.21 19.11 -9.81
N ASP A 188 -32.15 18.93 -10.71
CA ASP A 188 -32.08 17.94 -11.76
C ASP A 188 -30.74 18.13 -12.45
N TYR A 189 -29.78 17.24 -12.18
CA TYR A 189 -28.45 17.32 -12.79
C TYR A 189 -28.52 17.28 -14.32
N ALA A 190 -29.57 16.69 -14.88
CA ALA A 190 -29.85 16.74 -16.30
C ALA A 190 -30.22 18.13 -16.77
N ALA A 191 -30.89 18.93 -15.95
CA ALA A 191 -31.23 20.33 -16.28
C ALA A 191 -30.04 21.29 -16.05
N CYS A 192 -29.10 20.95 -15.17
CA CYS A 192 -27.90 21.75 -14.94
C CYS A 192 -26.73 21.43 -15.88
N ALA A 193 -26.73 20.26 -16.50
CA ALA A 193 -25.65 19.83 -17.39
C ALA A 193 -25.40 20.73 -18.62
N PRO A 194 -26.43 21.28 -19.30
CA PRO A 194 -26.23 22.21 -20.40
C PRO A 194 -25.58 23.53 -19.96
N GLN A 195 -26.02 24.06 -18.83
CA GLN A 195 -25.51 25.35 -18.31
C GLN A 195 -24.03 25.30 -17.88
N ARG A 196 -23.55 24.12 -17.41
CA ARG A 196 -22.14 23.94 -17.10
C ARG A 196 -21.24 23.83 -18.32
N ARG A 197 -21.74 23.34 -19.45
CA ARG A 197 -20.96 23.26 -20.69
C ARG A 197 -20.72 24.64 -21.30
N ASP A 198 -21.69 25.54 -21.17
CA ASP A 198 -21.61 26.90 -21.73
C ASP A 198 -20.79 27.85 -20.84
N ALA A 199 -20.54 27.46 -19.60
CA ALA A 199 -19.73 28.23 -18.63
C ALA A 199 -18.23 27.86 -18.65
N PHE A 200 -17.81 26.92 -19.48
CA PHE A 200 -16.42 26.55 -19.60
C PHE A 200 -15.66 27.58 -20.44
N VAL A 201 -15.09 28.57 -19.79
CA VAL A 201 -14.17 29.50 -20.42
C VAL A 201 -12.83 28.79 -20.59
N PRO A 202 -12.33 28.58 -21.83
CA PRO A 202 -11.01 27.98 -22.02
C PRO A 202 -9.95 28.88 -21.38
N ILE A 203 -9.07 28.28 -20.59
CA ILE A 203 -7.89 29.02 -20.07
C ILE A 203 -7.02 29.38 -21.28
N PRO A 204 -6.69 30.65 -21.51
CA PRO A 204 -5.78 31.02 -22.59
C PRO A 204 -4.45 30.32 -22.40
N GLN A 205 -4.00 29.56 -23.37
CA GLN A 205 -2.65 29.05 -23.41
C GLN A 205 -1.69 30.23 -23.62
N ALA A 206 -0.75 30.42 -22.69
CA ALA A 206 0.34 31.41 -22.79
C ALA A 206 1.43 30.89 -23.73
#